data_d17a44e20e40f876945aefb387619b91
#
_entry.id   d17a44e20e40f876945aefb387619b91
#
_cell.length_a   1.000
_cell.length_b   1.000
_cell.length_c   1.000
_cell.angle_alpha   90.00
_cell.angle_beta   90.00
_cell.angle_gamma   90.00
#
_symmetry.space_group_name_H-M   'P 1'
#
loop_
_entity.id
_entity.type
_entity.pdbx_description
1 polymer ?
#
loop_
_entity_poly.entity_id
_entity_poly.type
_entity_poly.pdbx_seq_one_letter_code
_entity_poly.pdbx_strand_id
1 'polypeptide(L)'
;ECINGYHDEGKYTLTTSKTDISYYKTKADCLLKKSTPLMEIYKEDSKNAYTAFLSSSAKLKANRKRILSSLPIHTISDDLLLKILKHNNISNEDIEKIQKSVKIQREILEIITQNYIFEDEISKLSREDFEKAPLSLFLADSFYDKKIYYTYEEYLEHLNLTKKYEKNNKNYKLSINNNNTFKNIQILICENNWVMISKANSPSIHFVIHHPKLRNAIENFIPPIVE
;
A
#
# COMPACT_ATOMS: atom_id res chain seq x y z
N GLU A 1 -22.13 -20.13 4.29
CA GLU A 1 -22.05 -20.40 5.74
C GLU A 1 -21.82 -19.08 6.46
N CYS A 2 -22.87 -18.55 7.10
CA CYS A 2 -22.68 -17.54 8.13
C CYS A 2 -22.33 -18.28 9.42
N ILE A 3 -21.06 -18.46 9.68
CA ILE A 3 -20.59 -18.92 10.98
C ILE A 3 -20.64 -17.73 11.91
N ASN A 4 -21.76 -17.53 12.59
CA ASN A 4 -21.83 -16.73 13.78
C ASN A 4 -21.12 -17.50 14.88
N GLY A 5 -19.91 -17.17 15.24
CA GLY A 5 -19.08 -17.87 16.22
C GLY A 5 -19.57 -17.82 17.68
N TYR A 6 -20.86 -17.67 17.88
CA TYR A 6 -21.52 -17.63 19.20
C TYR A 6 -22.62 -18.64 19.41
N HIS A 7 -22.87 -19.54 18.45
CA HIS A 7 -24.00 -20.46 18.58
C HIS A 7 -23.62 -21.90 18.22
N ASP A 8 -23.46 -22.71 19.23
CA ASP A 8 -23.39 -24.19 19.13
C ASP A 8 -24.69 -24.82 18.69
N GLU A 9 -25.76 -24.03 18.48
CA GLU A 9 -27.09 -24.50 18.11
C GLU A 9 -27.55 -24.02 16.72
N GLY A 10 -26.71 -24.22 15.70
CA GLY A 10 -27.13 -24.02 14.31
C GLY A 10 -28.01 -25.17 13.83
N LYS A 11 -29.24 -24.90 13.36
CA LYS A 11 -30.02 -25.88 12.58
C LYS A 11 -29.48 -25.90 11.15
N TYR A 12 -28.93 -27.03 10.76
CA TYR A 12 -28.52 -27.30 9.40
C TYR A 12 -29.60 -28.00 8.63
N THR A 13 -29.97 -27.45 7.48
CA THR A 13 -30.93 -28.09 6.58
C THR A 13 -30.28 -28.27 5.22
N LEU A 14 -30.21 -29.49 4.73
CA LEU A 14 -29.78 -29.76 3.37
C LEU A 14 -31.01 -29.79 2.46
N THR A 15 -31.02 -28.96 1.42
CA THR A 15 -32.10 -28.97 0.42
C THR A 15 -31.51 -29.06 -1.00
N THR A 16 -32.19 -29.85 -1.83
CA THR A 16 -31.95 -29.94 -3.28
C THR A 16 -33.05 -29.24 -4.08
N SER A 17 -34.06 -28.69 -3.39
CA SER A 17 -35.14 -27.91 -4.01
C SER A 17 -34.58 -26.63 -4.68
N LYS A 18 -34.79 -26.51 -6.00
CA LYS A 18 -34.38 -25.34 -6.76
C LYS A 18 -35.02 -24.04 -6.25
N THR A 19 -36.23 -24.13 -5.75
CA THR A 19 -36.98 -22.98 -5.19
C THR A 19 -36.34 -22.51 -3.91
N ASP A 20 -36.01 -23.43 -2.98
CA ASP A 20 -35.35 -23.07 -1.72
C ASP A 20 -33.98 -22.55 -1.93
N ILE A 21 -33.17 -23.16 -2.82
CA ILE A 21 -31.82 -22.69 -3.19
C ILE A 21 -31.89 -21.26 -3.74
N SER A 22 -32.84 -20.98 -4.66
CA SER A 22 -33.04 -19.65 -5.22
C SER A 22 -33.43 -18.64 -4.17
N TYR A 23 -34.33 -19.00 -3.26
CA TYR A 23 -34.76 -18.16 -2.14
C TYR A 23 -33.57 -17.79 -1.22
N TYR A 24 -32.84 -18.81 -0.75
CA TYR A 24 -31.72 -18.57 0.16
C TYR A 24 -30.57 -17.80 -0.52
N LYS A 25 -30.31 -18.08 -1.80
CA LYS A 25 -29.34 -17.32 -2.58
C LYS A 25 -29.72 -15.83 -2.67
N THR A 26 -30.98 -15.54 -3.03
CA THR A 26 -31.48 -14.15 -3.11
C THR A 26 -31.40 -13.47 -1.75
N LYS A 27 -31.71 -14.18 -0.66
CA LYS A 27 -31.61 -13.63 0.69
C LYS A 27 -30.17 -13.35 1.09
N ALA A 28 -29.24 -14.25 0.77
CA ALA A 28 -27.81 -14.06 1.01
C ALA A 28 -27.26 -12.86 0.19
N ASP A 29 -27.63 -12.75 -1.08
CA ASP A 29 -27.24 -11.63 -1.94
C ASP A 29 -27.77 -10.29 -1.40
N CYS A 30 -29.00 -10.27 -0.87
CA CYS A 30 -29.55 -9.08 -0.23
C CYS A 30 -28.81 -8.69 1.06
N LEU A 31 -28.37 -9.67 1.85
CA LEU A 31 -27.56 -9.40 3.05
C LEU A 31 -26.16 -8.91 2.68
N LEU A 32 -25.51 -9.54 1.69
CA LEU A 32 -24.20 -9.12 1.19
C LEU A 32 -24.21 -7.70 0.64
N LYS A 33 -25.26 -7.33 -0.11
CA LYS A 33 -25.42 -5.95 -0.63
C LYS A 33 -25.54 -4.89 0.47
N LYS A 34 -25.99 -5.27 1.66
CA LYS A 34 -26.14 -4.37 2.83
C LYS A 34 -24.92 -4.42 3.76
N SER A 35 -24.03 -5.38 3.57
CA SER A 35 -22.84 -5.51 4.40
C SER A 35 -21.72 -4.58 3.91
N THR A 36 -20.92 -4.11 4.85
CA THR A 36 -19.67 -3.39 4.53
C THR A 36 -18.51 -4.39 4.57
N PRO A 37 -17.67 -4.49 3.53
CA PRO A 37 -16.53 -5.37 3.55
C PRO A 37 -15.58 -4.99 4.68
N LEU A 38 -15.14 -5.98 5.46
CA LEU A 38 -14.14 -5.79 6.51
C LEU A 38 -12.72 -5.81 5.98
N MET A 39 -12.53 -6.31 4.76
CA MET A 39 -11.28 -6.32 4.02
C MET A 39 -11.56 -6.32 2.52
N GLU A 40 -10.74 -5.59 1.78
CA GLU A 40 -10.73 -5.58 0.31
C GLU A 40 -9.36 -6.00 -0.19
N ILE A 41 -9.32 -6.69 -1.33
CA ILE A 41 -8.08 -7.16 -1.93
C ILE A 41 -8.02 -6.64 -3.36
N TYR A 42 -6.95 -5.91 -3.67
CA TYR A 42 -6.69 -5.40 -5.01
C TYR A 42 -5.47 -6.09 -5.62
N LYS A 43 -5.64 -6.51 -6.87
CA LYS A 43 -4.62 -7.12 -7.72
C LYS A 43 -4.59 -6.39 -9.06
N GLU A 44 -3.79 -6.84 -10.01
CA GLU A 44 -3.70 -6.23 -11.34
C GLU A 44 -5.05 -6.15 -12.07
N ASP A 45 -5.88 -7.19 -11.99
CA ASP A 45 -7.22 -7.25 -12.58
C ASP A 45 -8.20 -6.21 -12.00
N SER A 46 -7.94 -5.75 -10.79
CA SER A 46 -8.72 -4.73 -10.06
C SER A 46 -8.03 -3.36 -9.97
N LYS A 47 -7.02 -3.09 -10.79
CA LYS A 47 -6.23 -1.85 -10.78
C LYS A 47 -7.09 -0.57 -10.84
N ASN A 48 -8.14 -0.56 -11.66
CA ASN A 48 -9.02 0.61 -11.77
C ASN A 48 -9.80 0.86 -10.47
N ALA A 49 -10.28 -0.22 -9.82
CA ALA A 49 -10.96 -0.13 -8.53
C ALA A 49 -10.00 0.35 -7.42
N TYR A 50 -8.75 -0.12 -7.43
CA TYR A 50 -7.70 0.35 -6.54
C TYR A 50 -7.41 1.85 -6.72
N THR A 51 -7.25 2.32 -7.95
CA THR A 51 -7.03 3.75 -8.22
C THR A 51 -8.21 4.61 -7.77
N ALA A 52 -9.44 4.13 -7.97
CA ALA A 52 -10.65 4.81 -7.48
C ALA A 52 -10.70 4.84 -5.94
N PHE A 53 -10.33 3.73 -5.28
CA PHE A 53 -10.20 3.67 -3.82
C PHE A 53 -9.17 4.69 -3.31
N LEU A 54 -7.96 4.75 -3.86
CA LEU A 54 -6.94 5.72 -3.46
C LEU A 54 -7.42 7.15 -3.62
N SER A 55 -8.02 7.48 -4.76
CA SER A 55 -8.54 8.83 -5.06
C SER A 55 -9.68 9.24 -4.13
N SER A 56 -10.57 8.31 -3.78
CA SER A 56 -11.65 8.57 -2.82
C SER A 56 -11.11 8.69 -1.39
N SER A 57 -10.17 7.83 -1.02
CA SER A 57 -9.57 7.83 0.31
C SER A 57 -8.72 9.07 0.58
N ALA A 58 -8.15 9.71 -0.45
CA ALA A 58 -7.39 10.96 -0.31
C ALA A 58 -8.22 12.08 0.31
N LYS A 59 -9.55 12.04 0.14
CA LYS A 59 -10.50 13.03 0.68
C LYS A 59 -10.89 12.79 2.14
N LEU A 60 -10.48 11.66 2.73
CA LEU A 60 -10.78 11.35 4.13
C LEU A 60 -10.01 12.29 5.06
N LYS A 61 -10.74 12.81 6.07
CA LYS A 61 -10.20 13.72 7.09
C LYS A 61 -9.41 12.92 8.15
N ALA A 62 -8.18 12.54 7.84
CA ALA A 62 -7.33 11.78 8.76
C ALA A 62 -5.85 11.94 8.40
N ASN A 63 -4.98 11.84 9.40
CA ASN A 63 -3.54 11.71 9.17
C ASN A 63 -3.21 10.35 8.53
N ARG A 64 -2.02 10.28 7.95
CA ARG A 64 -1.50 9.05 7.35
C ARG A 64 -0.12 8.76 7.90
N LYS A 65 0.12 7.48 8.17
CA LYS A 65 1.47 6.97 8.42
C LYS A 65 1.76 5.82 7.46
N ARG A 66 2.94 5.86 6.84
CA ARG A 66 3.36 4.81 5.92
C ARG A 66 4.74 4.29 6.31
N ILE A 67 4.84 2.97 6.45
CA ILE A 67 6.10 2.26 6.73
C ILE A 67 6.53 1.62 5.41
N LEU A 68 7.74 1.94 4.97
CA LEU A 68 8.26 1.58 3.66
C LEU A 68 9.51 0.70 3.78
N SER A 69 9.57 -0.34 2.95
CA SER A 69 10.79 -1.13 2.73
C SER A 69 11.74 -0.53 1.69
N SER A 70 11.38 0.61 1.09
CA SER A 70 12.16 1.35 0.11
C SER A 70 11.96 2.86 0.28
N LEU A 71 12.52 3.68 -0.61
CA LEU A 71 12.28 5.12 -0.58
C LEU A 71 10.90 5.48 -1.15
N PRO A 72 10.26 6.56 -0.63
CA PRO A 72 8.93 6.98 -1.06
C PRO A 72 8.95 7.52 -2.50
N ILE A 73 8.37 6.76 -3.42
CA ILE A 73 8.47 7.00 -4.87
C ILE A 73 7.94 8.39 -5.31
N HIS A 74 7.03 9.01 -4.57
CA HIS A 74 6.49 10.33 -4.90
C HIS A 74 7.53 11.46 -4.75
N THR A 75 8.62 11.25 -4.00
CA THR A 75 9.68 12.25 -3.77
C THR A 75 10.78 12.22 -4.82
N ILE A 76 10.82 11.18 -5.68
CA ILE A 76 11.82 11.07 -6.75
C ILE A 76 11.60 12.17 -7.80
N SER A 77 12.67 12.74 -8.36
CA SER A 77 12.54 13.63 -9.52
C SER A 77 12.27 12.83 -10.80
N ASP A 78 11.65 13.47 -11.79
CA ASP A 78 11.37 12.80 -13.08
C ASP A 78 12.65 12.39 -13.79
N ASP A 79 13.71 13.21 -13.70
CA ASP A 79 15.02 12.93 -14.29
C ASP A 79 15.68 11.70 -13.64
N LEU A 80 15.69 11.64 -12.30
CA LEU A 80 16.26 10.49 -11.59
C LEU A 80 15.44 9.22 -11.85
N LEU A 81 14.11 9.31 -11.85
CA LEU A 81 13.25 8.18 -12.18
C LEU A 81 13.56 7.65 -13.58
N LEU A 82 13.60 8.54 -14.58
CA LEU A 82 13.91 8.16 -15.96
C LEU A 82 15.31 7.54 -16.10
N LYS A 83 16.30 8.08 -15.40
CA LYS A 83 17.67 7.53 -15.36
C LYS A 83 17.67 6.09 -14.82
N ILE A 84 17.02 5.84 -13.68
CA ILE A 84 16.91 4.50 -13.08
C ILE A 84 16.18 3.53 -14.01
N LEU A 85 15.06 3.95 -14.60
CA LEU A 85 14.28 3.09 -15.50
C LEU A 85 15.08 2.71 -16.75
N LYS A 86 15.81 3.65 -17.33
CA LYS A 86 16.66 3.40 -18.51
C LYS A 86 17.83 2.46 -18.21
N HIS A 87 18.52 2.67 -17.09
CA HIS A 87 19.66 1.80 -16.74
C HIS A 87 19.21 0.37 -16.41
N ASN A 88 17.96 0.18 -15.95
CA ASN A 88 17.36 -1.15 -15.77
C ASN A 88 16.74 -1.72 -17.07
N ASN A 89 16.95 -1.10 -18.23
CA ASN A 89 16.44 -1.51 -19.54
C ASN A 89 14.90 -1.68 -19.59
N ILE A 90 14.19 -0.76 -18.96
CA ILE A 90 12.73 -0.76 -18.97
C ILE A 90 12.22 -0.25 -20.33
N SER A 91 11.19 -0.88 -20.89
CA SER A 91 10.58 -0.48 -22.16
C SER A 91 9.94 0.91 -22.06
N ASN A 92 9.90 1.66 -23.16
CA ASN A 92 9.27 2.99 -23.18
C ASN A 92 7.80 2.93 -22.73
N GLU A 93 7.06 1.91 -23.14
CA GLU A 93 5.67 1.71 -22.74
C GLU A 93 5.52 1.55 -21.20
N ASP A 94 6.41 0.77 -20.57
CA ASP A 94 6.40 0.59 -19.12
C ASP A 94 6.88 1.85 -18.39
N ILE A 95 7.85 2.59 -18.96
CA ILE A 95 8.28 3.90 -18.44
C ILE A 95 7.09 4.85 -18.33
N GLU A 96 6.29 4.98 -19.39
CA GLU A 96 5.11 5.84 -19.38
C GLU A 96 4.07 5.41 -18.33
N LYS A 97 3.83 4.10 -18.18
CA LYS A 97 2.93 3.54 -17.16
C LYS A 97 3.41 3.88 -15.75
N ILE A 98 4.71 3.69 -15.48
CA ILE A 98 5.30 3.97 -14.16
C ILE A 98 5.25 5.47 -13.87
N GLN A 99 5.64 6.33 -14.80
CA GLN A 99 5.58 7.78 -14.63
C GLN A 99 4.16 8.28 -14.35
N LYS A 100 3.16 7.74 -15.07
CA LYS A 100 1.75 8.05 -14.81
C LYS A 100 1.32 7.65 -13.41
N SER A 101 1.73 6.45 -12.94
CA SER A 101 1.43 5.99 -11.59
C SER A 101 2.07 6.89 -10.52
N VAL A 102 3.34 7.28 -10.70
CA VAL A 102 4.04 8.19 -9.78
C VAL A 102 3.37 9.56 -9.73
N LYS A 103 2.91 10.07 -10.87
CA LYS A 103 2.17 11.34 -10.93
C LYS A 103 0.88 11.27 -10.12
N ILE A 104 0.09 10.21 -10.27
CA ILE A 104 -1.14 9.99 -9.49
C ILE A 104 -0.83 9.96 -7.98
N GLN A 105 0.25 9.30 -7.56
CA GLN A 105 0.65 9.26 -6.15
C GLN A 105 1.01 10.65 -5.61
N ARG A 106 1.71 11.47 -6.40
CA ARG A 106 2.01 12.87 -6.02
C ARG A 106 0.73 13.69 -5.85
N GLU A 107 -0.21 13.60 -6.79
CA GLU A 107 -1.51 14.30 -6.73
C GLU A 107 -2.31 13.90 -5.48
N ILE A 108 -2.36 12.59 -5.17
CA ILE A 108 -3.02 12.07 -3.96
C ILE A 108 -2.38 12.63 -2.69
N LEU A 109 -1.05 12.63 -2.64
CA LEU A 109 -0.31 13.14 -1.48
C LEU A 109 -0.53 14.65 -1.30
N GLU A 110 -0.52 15.43 -2.38
CA GLU A 110 -0.82 16.86 -2.35
C GLU A 110 -2.20 17.14 -1.76
N ILE A 111 -3.22 16.38 -2.15
CA ILE A 111 -4.58 16.51 -1.58
C ILE A 111 -4.56 16.25 -0.07
N ILE A 112 -3.88 15.20 0.38
CA ILE A 112 -3.82 14.83 1.80
C ILE A 112 -3.06 15.90 2.58
N THR A 113 -1.89 16.31 2.11
CA THR A 113 -0.99 17.22 2.83
C THR A 113 -1.45 18.67 2.83
N GLN A 114 -2.51 19.02 2.11
CA GLN A 114 -3.16 20.34 2.27
C GLN A 114 -3.64 20.57 3.71
N ASN A 115 -4.15 19.53 4.39
CA ASN A 115 -4.80 19.70 5.69
C ASN A 115 -4.39 18.66 6.74
N TYR A 116 -3.75 17.55 6.37
CA TYR A 116 -3.43 16.43 7.24
C TYR A 116 -1.96 16.07 7.15
N ILE A 117 -1.43 15.50 8.23
CA ILE A 117 -0.05 15.03 8.29
C ILE A 117 0.04 13.71 7.50
N PHE A 118 1.07 13.63 6.66
CA PHE A 118 1.51 12.39 6.03
C PHE A 118 2.94 12.09 6.49
N GLU A 119 3.12 10.98 7.19
CA GLU A 119 4.41 10.54 7.70
C GLU A 119 4.90 9.31 6.95
N ASP A 120 6.12 9.37 6.41
CA ASP A 120 6.84 8.21 5.90
C ASP A 120 7.91 7.77 6.89
N GLU A 121 7.90 6.49 7.21
CA GLU A 121 8.93 5.81 7.98
C GLU A 121 9.75 4.91 7.05
N ILE A 122 11.05 5.16 6.97
CA ILE A 122 12.00 4.42 6.11
C ILE A 122 13.20 3.95 6.92
N SER A 123 13.91 2.95 6.39
CA SER A 123 15.22 2.55 6.93
C SER A 123 16.34 3.12 6.07
N LYS A 124 17.38 3.67 6.72
CA LYS A 124 18.59 4.09 6.03
C LYS A 124 19.53 2.90 5.89
N LEU A 125 19.99 2.65 4.68
CA LEU A 125 20.96 1.60 4.40
C LEU A 125 22.39 2.17 4.42
N SER A 126 23.30 1.46 5.07
CA SER A 126 24.73 1.66 4.88
C SER A 126 25.15 1.18 3.47
N ARG A 127 26.34 1.55 3.03
CA ARG A 127 26.87 1.05 1.76
C ARG A 127 27.02 -0.47 1.79
N GLU A 128 27.50 -1.01 2.90
CA GLU A 128 27.68 -2.44 3.09
C GLU A 128 26.35 -3.21 3.03
N ASP A 129 25.29 -2.72 3.69
CA ASP A 129 23.96 -3.34 3.64
C ASP A 129 23.35 -3.27 2.24
N PHE A 130 23.57 -2.15 1.54
CA PHE A 130 23.11 -1.97 0.17
C PHE A 130 23.79 -2.93 -0.80
N GLU A 131 25.10 -3.13 -0.68
CA GLU A 131 25.87 -4.07 -1.52
C GLU A 131 25.46 -5.53 -1.26
N LYS A 132 25.14 -5.90 0.01
CA LYS A 132 24.60 -7.23 0.35
C LYS A 132 23.18 -7.46 -0.17
N ALA A 133 22.38 -6.45 -0.18
CA ALA A 133 20.97 -6.54 -0.60
C ALA A 133 20.54 -5.24 -1.31
N PRO A 134 20.78 -5.13 -2.63
CA PRO A 134 20.42 -3.93 -3.40
C PRO A 134 18.94 -3.58 -3.27
N LEU A 135 18.68 -2.29 -3.04
CA LEU A 135 17.33 -1.78 -2.91
C LEU A 135 16.66 -1.65 -4.28
N SER A 136 15.38 -1.95 -4.34
CA SER A 136 14.56 -1.71 -5.54
C SER A 136 13.53 -0.60 -5.30
N LEU A 137 13.07 0.03 -6.39
CA LEU A 137 11.90 0.89 -6.36
C LEU A 137 10.69 0.11 -5.84
N PHE A 138 9.87 0.74 -5.01
CA PHE A 138 8.60 0.17 -4.58
C PHE A 138 7.51 0.61 -5.56
N LEU A 139 7.09 -0.29 -6.45
CA LEU A 139 6.17 0.00 -7.55
C LEU A 139 4.85 -0.79 -7.47
N ALA A 140 4.47 -1.27 -6.26
CA ALA A 140 3.24 -2.04 -6.08
C ALA A 140 1.99 -1.31 -6.60
N ASP A 141 1.91 0.01 -6.40
CA ASP A 141 0.77 0.83 -6.87
C ASP A 141 0.67 0.95 -8.39
N SER A 142 1.76 0.68 -9.11
CA SER A 142 1.75 0.59 -10.58
C SER A 142 1.41 -0.80 -11.09
N PHE A 143 1.35 -1.81 -10.21
CA PHE A 143 1.24 -3.24 -10.54
C PHE A 143 2.34 -3.70 -11.49
N TYR A 144 3.54 -3.16 -11.31
CA TYR A 144 4.71 -3.53 -12.08
C TYR A 144 5.50 -4.59 -11.33
N ASP A 145 5.60 -5.79 -11.92
CA ASP A 145 6.08 -6.97 -11.20
C ASP A 145 7.59 -7.17 -11.26
N LYS A 146 8.29 -6.51 -12.20
CA LYS A 146 9.74 -6.64 -12.31
C LYS A 146 10.43 -5.73 -11.29
N LYS A 147 11.49 -6.21 -10.68
CA LYS A 147 12.31 -5.40 -9.77
C LYS A 147 13.16 -4.42 -10.57
N ILE A 148 13.15 -3.18 -10.14
CA ILE A 148 13.95 -2.09 -10.69
C ILE A 148 14.89 -1.63 -9.59
N TYR A 149 16.18 -1.89 -9.75
CA TYR A 149 17.16 -1.64 -8.72
C TYR A 149 17.80 -0.25 -8.84
N TYR A 150 18.11 0.34 -7.69
CA TYR A 150 18.99 1.50 -7.61
C TYR A 150 20.46 1.08 -7.77
N THR A 151 21.30 2.01 -8.25
CA THR A 151 22.69 2.06 -7.81
C THR A 151 22.76 2.73 -6.43
N TYR A 152 23.89 2.60 -5.73
CA TYR A 152 24.03 3.25 -4.41
C TYR A 152 23.97 4.78 -4.51
N GLU A 153 24.53 5.35 -5.57
CA GLU A 153 24.51 6.77 -5.87
C GLU A 153 23.09 7.29 -6.13
N GLU A 154 22.30 6.56 -6.89
CA GLU A 154 20.88 6.87 -7.15
C GLU A 154 20.03 6.76 -5.87
N TYR A 155 20.31 5.78 -5.02
CA TYR A 155 19.69 5.66 -3.69
C TYR A 155 19.98 6.91 -2.83
N LEU A 156 21.25 7.34 -2.76
CA LEU A 156 21.63 8.54 -2.01
C LEU A 156 21.01 9.81 -2.58
N GLU A 157 20.95 9.93 -3.90
CA GLU A 157 20.31 11.05 -4.58
C GLU A 157 18.83 11.11 -4.23
N HIS A 158 18.11 9.99 -4.33
CA HIS A 158 16.70 9.93 -3.96
C HIS A 158 16.46 10.21 -2.48
N LEU A 159 17.28 9.67 -1.58
CA LEU A 159 17.20 9.94 -0.15
C LEU A 159 17.35 11.44 0.16
N ASN A 160 18.27 12.13 -0.56
CA ASN A 160 18.44 13.57 -0.43
C ASN A 160 17.21 14.35 -0.96
N LEU A 161 16.62 13.90 -2.08
CA LEU A 161 15.38 14.48 -2.59
C LEU A 161 14.23 14.31 -1.59
N THR A 162 14.11 13.14 -0.94
CA THR A 162 13.11 12.89 0.10
C THR A 162 13.26 13.83 1.29
N LYS A 163 14.49 14.03 1.77
CA LYS A 163 14.78 15.00 2.84
C LYS A 163 14.49 16.44 2.44
N LYS A 164 14.77 16.80 1.19
CA LYS A 164 14.44 18.11 0.64
C LYS A 164 12.93 18.31 0.53
N TYR A 165 12.21 17.25 0.14
CA TYR A 165 10.74 17.28 0.07
C TYR A 165 10.13 17.54 1.45
N GLU A 166 10.60 16.86 2.50
CA GLU A 166 10.17 17.09 3.88
C GLU A 166 10.35 18.55 4.30
N LYS A 167 11.53 19.15 4.06
CA LYS A 167 11.82 20.54 4.43
C LYS A 167 10.88 21.55 3.76
N ASN A 168 10.41 21.22 2.56
CA ASN A 168 9.58 22.10 1.76
C ASN A 168 8.07 21.88 1.95
N ASN A 169 7.67 20.83 2.68
CA ASN A 169 6.26 20.46 2.84
C ASN A 169 5.90 20.33 4.32
N LYS A 170 5.25 21.35 4.86
CA LYS A 170 4.92 21.49 6.30
C LYS A 170 4.19 20.28 6.88
N ASN A 171 3.30 19.67 6.12
CA ASN A 171 2.46 18.55 6.56
C ASN A 171 3.02 17.17 6.12
N TYR A 172 4.22 17.14 5.57
CA TYR A 172 4.94 15.89 5.30
C TYR A 172 6.05 15.70 6.35
N LYS A 173 6.17 14.49 6.89
CA LYS A 173 7.20 14.11 7.86
C LYS A 173 7.95 12.88 7.38
N LEU A 174 9.24 12.83 7.69
CA LEU A 174 10.12 11.72 7.39
C LEU A 174 10.78 11.19 8.66
N SER A 175 10.43 9.95 9.04
CA SER A 175 11.11 9.21 10.10
C SER A 175 12.12 8.24 9.51
N ILE A 176 13.38 8.29 9.97
CA ILE A 176 14.45 7.42 9.49
C ILE A 176 14.89 6.51 10.63
N ASN A 177 14.65 5.21 10.48
CA ASN A 177 15.04 4.18 11.43
C ASN A 177 16.25 3.40 10.93
N ASN A 178 16.97 2.76 11.84
CA ASN A 178 18.10 1.89 11.49
C ASN A 178 17.66 0.42 11.33
N ASN A 179 16.41 0.08 11.64
CA ASN A 179 15.90 -1.29 11.64
C ASN A 179 14.97 -1.50 10.44
N ASN A 180 15.35 -2.38 9.53
CA ASN A 180 14.51 -2.76 8.39
C ASN A 180 13.66 -3.99 8.76
N THR A 181 12.48 -3.76 9.33
CA THR A 181 11.61 -4.83 9.85
C THR A 181 10.87 -5.57 8.74
N PHE A 182 10.59 -4.92 7.61
CA PHE A 182 9.80 -5.50 6.53
C PHE A 182 10.51 -5.37 5.19
N LYS A 183 10.74 -6.50 4.51
CA LYS A 183 11.25 -6.51 3.13
C LYS A 183 10.09 -6.67 2.15
N ASN A 184 10.07 -5.85 1.10
CA ASN A 184 9.07 -5.92 0.00
C ASN A 184 7.60 -5.71 0.43
N ILE A 185 7.38 -5.09 1.58
CA ILE A 185 6.07 -4.74 2.10
C ILE A 185 6.02 -3.25 2.40
N GLN A 186 4.88 -2.65 2.13
CA GLN A 186 4.50 -1.32 2.58
C GLN A 186 3.27 -1.44 3.46
N ILE A 187 3.25 -0.71 4.56
CA ILE A 187 2.07 -0.57 5.41
C ILE A 187 1.67 0.89 5.36
N LEU A 188 0.43 1.18 4.95
CA LEU A 188 -0.14 2.52 4.95
C LEU A 188 -1.32 2.54 5.91
N ILE A 189 -1.25 3.40 6.92
CA ILE A 189 -2.26 3.59 7.95
C ILE A 189 -3.01 4.89 7.67
N CYS A 190 -4.31 4.82 7.53
CA CYS A 190 -5.22 5.95 7.55
C CYS A 190 -5.92 5.97 8.90
N GLU A 191 -5.51 6.86 9.79
CA GLU A 191 -5.97 6.90 11.19
C GLU A 191 -7.48 6.73 11.31
N ASN A 192 -7.91 5.78 12.15
CA ASN A 192 -9.32 5.47 12.45
C ASN A 192 -10.17 5.02 11.25
N ASN A 193 -9.62 4.83 10.05
CA ASN A 193 -10.35 4.46 8.87
C ASN A 193 -9.99 3.06 8.36
N TRP A 194 -8.76 2.87 7.91
CA TRP A 194 -8.30 1.61 7.34
C TRP A 194 -6.77 1.49 7.42
N VAL A 195 -6.28 0.26 7.30
CA VAL A 195 -4.86 -0.03 7.11
C VAL A 195 -4.70 -0.79 5.81
N MET A 196 -3.72 -0.40 5.00
CA MET A 196 -3.38 -1.10 3.77
C MET A 196 -2.00 -1.74 3.90
N ILE A 197 -1.93 -3.03 3.57
CA ILE A 197 -0.68 -3.77 3.45
C ILE A 197 -0.48 -4.08 1.97
N SER A 198 0.62 -3.59 1.42
CA SER A 198 0.97 -3.75 0.01
C SER A 198 2.21 -4.62 -0.14
N LYS A 199 2.15 -5.62 -1.01
CA LYS A 199 3.27 -6.46 -1.43
C LYS A 199 3.71 -6.05 -2.83
N ALA A 200 4.99 -5.69 -2.99
CA ALA A 200 5.55 -5.24 -4.27
C ALA A 200 6.00 -6.37 -5.20
N ASN A 201 6.37 -7.53 -4.62
CA ASN A 201 6.83 -8.66 -5.45
C ASN A 201 5.67 -9.33 -6.18
N SER A 202 5.95 -9.84 -7.37
CA SER A 202 4.97 -10.56 -8.19
C SER A 202 4.30 -11.73 -7.44
N PRO A 203 2.96 -11.82 -7.48
CA PRO A 203 2.04 -10.78 -7.93
C PRO A 203 1.93 -9.63 -6.93
N SER A 204 1.84 -8.38 -7.42
CA SER A 204 1.55 -7.20 -6.59
C SER A 204 0.14 -7.28 -6.04
N ILE A 205 0.00 -7.12 -4.72
CA ILE A 205 -1.30 -7.26 -4.03
C ILE A 205 -1.40 -6.19 -2.94
N HIS A 206 -2.59 -5.60 -2.83
CA HIS A 206 -2.95 -4.69 -1.75
C HIS A 206 -4.11 -5.27 -0.94
N PHE A 207 -3.93 -5.34 0.38
CA PHE A 207 -4.96 -5.73 1.34
C PHE A 207 -5.39 -4.48 2.10
N VAL A 208 -6.63 -4.03 1.92
CA VAL A 208 -7.22 -2.92 2.66
C VAL A 208 -8.08 -3.47 3.77
N ILE A 209 -7.74 -3.17 5.01
CA ILE A 209 -8.33 -3.73 6.23
C ILE A 209 -9.18 -2.66 6.90
N HIS A 210 -10.48 -2.88 6.96
CA HIS A 210 -11.46 -2.01 7.63
C HIS A 210 -11.85 -2.55 9.00
N HIS A 211 -11.57 -3.82 9.31
CA HIS A 211 -11.95 -4.46 10.56
C HIS A 211 -11.33 -3.74 11.77
N PRO A 212 -12.12 -3.15 12.69
CA PRO A 212 -11.60 -2.24 13.71
C PRO A 212 -10.53 -2.85 14.63
N LYS A 213 -10.76 -4.08 15.10
CA LYS A 213 -9.81 -4.76 16.00
C LYS A 213 -8.48 -5.08 15.30
N LEU A 214 -8.52 -5.55 14.04
CA LEU A 214 -7.32 -5.87 13.28
C LEU A 214 -6.57 -4.59 12.90
N ARG A 215 -7.28 -3.56 12.47
CA ARG A 215 -6.71 -2.24 12.21
C ARG A 215 -5.99 -1.71 13.44
N ASN A 216 -6.64 -1.66 14.59
CA ASN A 216 -6.05 -1.18 15.83
C ASN A 216 -4.82 -1.99 16.26
N ALA A 217 -4.83 -3.31 16.04
CA ALA A 217 -3.67 -4.15 16.32
C ALA A 217 -2.47 -3.77 15.43
N ILE A 218 -2.70 -3.43 14.16
CA ILE A 218 -1.62 -3.00 13.24
C ILE A 218 -1.17 -1.58 13.54
N GLU A 219 -2.10 -0.65 13.82
CA GLU A 219 -1.80 0.74 14.17
C GLU A 219 -0.91 0.85 15.42
N ASN A 220 -1.12 -0.05 16.39
CA ASN A 220 -0.37 -0.10 17.64
C ASN A 220 0.77 -1.14 17.64
N PHE A 221 1.04 -1.74 16.49
CA PHE A 221 2.13 -2.72 16.38
C PHE A 221 3.48 -2.03 16.49
N ILE A 222 4.22 -2.37 17.54
CA ILE A 222 5.61 -2.00 17.71
C ILE A 222 6.44 -3.22 17.29
N PRO A 223 7.21 -3.15 16.19
CA PRO A 223 8.04 -4.27 15.78
C PRO A 223 9.01 -4.64 16.90
N PRO A 224 9.18 -5.93 17.20
CA PRO A 224 10.19 -6.35 18.18
C PRO A 224 11.57 -5.91 17.69
N ILE A 225 12.35 -5.32 18.58
CA ILE A 225 13.76 -5.05 18.32
C ILE A 225 14.44 -6.43 18.31
N VAL A 226 14.83 -6.87 17.12
CA VAL A 226 15.68 -8.05 16.97
C VAL A 226 17.10 -7.54 17.17
N GLU A 227 17.68 -7.81 18.34
CA GLU A 227 19.09 -7.57 18.63
C GLU A 227 20.00 -8.49 17.78
#